data_87894d6968753918510a3cc93a4f7ad3
#
_entry.id   87894d6968753918510a3cc93a4f7ad3
#
_cell.length_a   1.000
_cell.length_b   1.000
_cell.length_c   1.000
_cell.angle_alpha   90.00
_cell.angle_beta   90.00
_cell.angle_gamma   90.00
#
_symmetry.space_group_name_H-M   'P 1'
#
loop_
_entity.id
_entity.type
_entity.pdbx_description
1 polymer ?
#
loop_
_entity_poly.entity_id
_entity_poly.type
_entity_poly.pdbx_seq_one_letter_code
_entity_poly.pdbx_strand_id
1 'polypeptide(L)'
;MAVSNLMTLTEYAKGMAPEDVRRPVIEMFTQYSDVFEVMPFEGLKGSKYVGYREASLATPVFRAVNEASSSGHGVISPFDEATYIIDHDIDIDRAIQDRFGPERRNYEERMGITAFARLWIDTFVKGDQSVNPRIFNGLQVRAQHFGRLYYNSTASGGAALSLANLDTMLNNLSGKSGTRYLFVPFLSLPLWIQAARTQSLTGYVMQTWDEIGRPKLTYAGIRLLYGYPKDDQIPVLQFNEVAYGTGSAVTSSIYGMTLGEGMLRGIYVRNLTPEDVGLLEDRKTYRTHISWDVGLVDEFKYCLTRMTSWTNAPIVA
;
A
#
# COMPACT_ATOMS: atom_id res chain seq x y z
N MET A 1 2.70 -7.68 27.93
CA MET A 1 2.26 -7.36 26.57
C MET A 1 3.26 -6.38 26.00
N ALA A 2 4.00 -6.76 24.97
CA ALA A 2 4.85 -5.82 24.26
C ALA A 2 3.92 -4.81 23.58
N VAL A 3 4.10 -3.53 23.89
CA VAL A 3 3.40 -2.46 23.19
C VAL A 3 3.90 -2.51 21.75
N SER A 4 3.04 -2.82 20.81
CA SER A 4 3.32 -2.78 19.38
C SER A 4 3.80 -1.36 19.03
N ASN A 5 5.03 -1.24 18.53
CA ASN A 5 5.60 0.03 18.06
C ASN A 5 5.07 0.40 16.65
N LEU A 6 4.00 -0.25 16.21
CA LEU A 6 3.36 0.04 14.94
C LEU A 6 2.54 1.34 15.05
N MET A 7 2.86 2.28 14.20
CA MET A 7 2.22 3.59 14.18
C MET A 7 1.96 4.00 12.72
N THR A 8 0.79 4.55 12.46
CA THR A 8 0.53 5.17 11.15
C THR A 8 1.23 6.52 11.05
N LEU A 9 1.49 7.01 9.85
CA LEU A 9 2.07 8.35 9.67
C LEU A 9 1.18 9.44 10.26
N THR A 10 -0.14 9.26 10.22
CA THR A 10 -1.11 10.17 10.84
C THR A 10 -0.97 10.22 12.36
N GLU A 11 -0.80 9.06 13.00
CA GLU A 11 -0.58 8.98 14.46
C GLU A 11 0.77 9.57 14.85
N TYR A 12 1.80 9.33 14.04
CA TYR A 12 3.12 9.93 14.23
C TYR A 12 3.07 11.46 14.17
N ALA A 13 2.38 12.03 13.17
CA ALA A 13 2.20 13.47 13.05
C ALA A 13 1.44 14.09 14.24
N LYS A 14 0.41 13.38 14.77
CA LYS A 14 -0.33 13.83 15.96
C LYS A 14 0.53 13.85 17.22
N GLY A 15 1.52 12.97 17.31
CA GLY A 15 2.47 12.92 18.44
C GLY A 15 3.54 14.00 18.40
N MET A 16 3.70 14.74 17.29
CA MET A 16 4.68 15.82 17.16
C MET A 16 4.16 17.12 17.77
N ALA A 17 5.09 17.96 18.25
CA ALA A 17 4.74 19.30 18.69
C ALA A 17 4.13 20.11 17.55
N PRO A 18 3.14 21.00 17.82
CA PRO A 18 2.51 21.83 16.79
C PRO A 18 3.48 22.70 15.99
N GLU A 19 4.61 23.06 16.61
CA GLU A 19 5.66 23.92 16.06
C GLU A 19 6.71 23.15 15.25
N ASP A 20 6.64 21.80 15.21
CA ASP A 20 7.61 20.98 14.46
C ASP A 20 7.36 21.13 12.94
N VAL A 21 8.38 21.61 12.24
CA VAL A 21 8.36 21.86 10.78
C VAL A 21 8.03 20.59 9.98
N ARG A 22 8.31 19.41 10.53
CA ARG A 22 8.04 18.12 9.89
C ARG A 22 6.56 17.75 9.89
N ARG A 23 5.80 18.21 10.88
CA ARG A 23 4.38 17.87 11.03
C ARG A 23 3.52 18.27 9.82
N PRO A 24 3.57 19.50 9.28
CA PRO A 24 2.81 19.87 8.09
C PRO A 24 3.15 19.03 6.87
N VAL A 25 4.43 18.65 6.70
CA VAL A 25 4.88 17.80 5.58
C VAL A 25 4.28 16.42 5.68
N ILE A 26 4.30 15.81 6.86
CA ILE A 26 3.73 14.47 7.09
C ILE A 26 2.21 14.51 6.94
N GLU A 27 1.54 15.54 7.44
CA GLU A 27 0.09 15.73 7.27
C GLU A 27 -0.29 15.85 5.79
N MET A 28 0.45 16.62 4.99
CA MET A 28 0.25 16.72 3.55
C MET A 28 0.47 15.38 2.85
N PHE A 29 1.52 14.65 3.24
CA PHE A 29 1.83 13.34 2.70
C PHE A 29 0.71 12.32 2.98
N THR A 30 0.16 12.32 4.19
CA THR A 30 -0.97 11.45 4.56
C THR A 30 -2.29 11.87 3.91
N GLN A 31 -2.49 13.16 3.63
CA GLN A 31 -3.66 13.65 2.92
C GLN A 31 -3.64 13.29 1.43
N TYR A 32 -2.46 13.06 0.87
CA TYR A 32 -2.30 12.74 -0.54
C TYR A 32 -2.85 11.35 -0.90
N SER A 33 -2.74 10.37 0.01
CA SER A 33 -3.20 9.00 -0.24
C SER A 33 -3.88 8.39 0.97
N ASP A 34 -4.99 7.70 0.73
CA ASP A 34 -5.72 6.91 1.73
C ASP A 34 -4.93 5.70 2.26
N VAL A 35 -3.92 5.24 1.50
CA VAL A 35 -3.01 4.16 1.95
C VAL A 35 -2.15 4.62 3.12
N PHE A 36 -1.64 5.85 3.08
CA PHE A 36 -0.83 6.38 4.18
C PHE A 36 -1.62 6.60 5.47
N GLU A 37 -2.93 6.81 5.35
CA GLU A 37 -3.83 6.95 6.51
C GLU A 37 -3.91 5.65 7.31
N VAL A 38 -3.88 4.49 6.62
CA VAL A 38 -4.17 3.19 7.23
C VAL A 38 -2.96 2.28 7.38
N MET A 39 -1.86 2.56 6.66
CA MET A 39 -0.69 1.69 6.67
C MET A 39 0.15 1.91 7.93
N PRO A 40 0.37 0.87 8.75
CA PRO A 40 1.26 0.95 9.89
C PRO A 40 2.72 0.86 9.45
N PHE A 41 3.59 1.63 10.11
CA PHE A 41 5.03 1.62 9.90
C PHE A 41 5.76 1.24 11.18
N GLU A 42 6.79 0.41 11.04
CA GLU A 42 7.66 -0.03 12.14
C GLU A 42 9.08 0.52 11.97
N GLY A 43 9.60 1.13 13.02
CA GLY A 43 10.97 1.64 13.02
C GLY A 43 12.00 0.53 13.26
N LEU A 44 13.00 0.42 12.40
CA LEU A 44 14.09 -0.54 12.50
C LEU A 44 15.36 0.06 13.10
N LYS A 45 16.14 -0.76 13.77
CA LYS A 45 17.50 -0.44 14.25
C LYS A 45 18.59 -1.01 13.34
N GLY A 46 18.35 -1.05 12.03
CA GLY A 46 19.30 -1.61 11.07
C GLY A 46 18.73 -1.53 9.67
N SER A 47 19.52 -1.77 8.65
CA SER A 47 19.13 -1.66 7.24
C SER A 47 18.28 -2.83 6.71
N LYS A 48 18.03 -3.84 7.52
CA LYS A 48 17.28 -5.04 7.15
C LYS A 48 16.36 -5.50 8.27
N TYR A 49 15.17 -5.91 7.89
CA TYR A 49 14.27 -6.67 8.74
C TYR A 49 14.54 -8.16 8.52
N VAL A 50 14.74 -8.92 9.60
CA VAL A 50 14.87 -10.37 9.55
C VAL A 50 13.68 -11.00 10.23
N GLY A 51 12.88 -11.73 9.46
CA GLY A 51 11.70 -12.44 9.94
C GLY A 51 11.79 -13.93 9.67
N TYR A 52 10.81 -14.66 10.19
CA TYR A 52 10.70 -16.10 10.03
C TYR A 52 9.29 -16.46 9.56
N ARG A 53 9.21 -17.29 8.53
CA ARG A 53 7.94 -17.83 8.03
C ARG A 53 7.87 -19.33 8.32
N GLU A 54 6.69 -19.81 8.65
CA GLU A 54 6.42 -21.24 8.73
C GLU A 54 6.48 -21.86 7.33
N ALA A 55 7.45 -22.75 7.10
CA ALA A 55 7.59 -23.47 5.84
C ALA A 55 6.73 -24.75 5.86
N SER A 56 6.78 -25.53 6.96
CA SER A 56 5.95 -26.70 7.16
C SER A 56 5.65 -26.93 8.65
N LEU A 57 4.48 -27.45 8.94
CA LEU A 57 4.11 -27.86 10.30
C LEU A 57 4.57 -29.30 10.57
N ALA A 58 4.80 -29.62 11.85
CA ALA A 58 4.96 -31.01 12.27
C ALA A 58 3.68 -31.79 11.97
N THR A 59 3.82 -33.05 11.59
CA THR A 59 2.68 -33.95 11.31
C THR A 59 2.42 -34.85 12.50
N PRO A 60 1.53 -34.48 13.43
CA PRO A 60 1.11 -35.37 14.51
C PRO A 60 0.32 -36.54 13.96
N VAL A 61 0.47 -37.73 14.59
CA VAL A 61 -0.28 -38.93 14.25
C VAL A 61 -1.02 -39.48 15.45
N PHE A 62 -2.16 -40.09 15.23
CA PHE A 62 -2.84 -40.86 16.27
C PHE A 62 -2.09 -42.16 16.50
N ARG A 63 -1.93 -42.58 17.74
CA ARG A 63 -1.31 -43.87 18.09
C ARG A 63 -2.21 -44.68 18.98
N ALA A 64 -2.07 -45.97 18.89
CA ALA A 64 -2.73 -46.92 19.82
C ALA A 64 -1.98 -46.97 21.16
N VAL A 65 -2.61 -47.64 22.14
CA VAL A 65 -1.97 -47.91 23.44
C VAL A 65 -0.78 -48.84 23.20
N ASN A 66 0.39 -48.51 23.79
CA ASN A 66 1.67 -49.22 23.63
C ASN A 66 2.34 -49.13 22.23
N GLU A 67 1.85 -48.26 21.36
CA GLU A 67 2.50 -47.94 20.09
C GLU A 67 3.53 -46.84 20.28
N ALA A 68 4.65 -46.87 19.54
CA ALA A 68 5.67 -45.83 19.59
C ALA A 68 5.13 -44.49 19.01
N SER A 69 5.48 -43.39 19.64
CA SER A 69 5.15 -42.05 19.13
C SER A 69 6.05 -41.70 17.98
N SER A 70 5.49 -41.16 16.90
CA SER A 70 6.31 -40.54 15.85
C SER A 70 6.82 -39.16 16.32
N SER A 71 8.08 -38.87 16.05
CA SER A 71 8.65 -37.53 16.30
C SER A 71 8.73 -36.75 15.01
N GLY A 72 8.32 -35.51 15.02
CA GLY A 72 8.43 -34.58 13.89
C GLY A 72 8.51 -33.15 14.42
N HIS A 73 9.19 -32.29 13.69
CA HIS A 73 9.28 -30.85 13.98
C HIS A 73 8.89 -30.04 12.76
N GLY A 74 8.37 -28.85 12.99
CA GLY A 74 8.08 -27.89 11.93
C GLY A 74 9.38 -27.29 11.37
N VAL A 75 9.33 -26.85 10.12
CA VAL A 75 10.43 -26.15 9.47
C VAL A 75 10.09 -24.68 9.37
N ILE A 76 11.06 -23.85 9.77
CA ILE A 76 10.98 -22.39 9.73
C ILE A 76 11.94 -21.93 8.61
N SER A 77 11.43 -21.04 7.73
CA SER A 77 12.22 -20.40 6.68
C SER A 77 12.52 -18.96 7.08
N PRO A 78 13.78 -18.58 7.24
CA PRO A 78 14.15 -17.18 7.43
C PRO A 78 13.93 -16.39 6.14
N PHE A 79 13.58 -15.12 6.26
CA PHE A 79 13.55 -14.15 5.16
C PHE A 79 14.07 -12.81 5.64
N ASP A 80 14.61 -12.03 4.73
CA ASP A 80 15.06 -10.68 4.99
C ASP A 80 14.44 -9.69 4.00
N GLU A 81 14.10 -8.51 4.50
CA GLU A 81 13.62 -7.38 3.70
C GLU A 81 14.48 -6.16 4.01
N ALA A 82 14.97 -5.52 2.96
CA ALA A 82 15.79 -4.33 3.08
C ALA A 82 14.94 -3.05 3.03
N THR A 83 15.52 -1.97 3.57
CA THR A 83 15.00 -0.62 3.34
C THR A 83 15.72 0.05 2.19
N TYR A 84 15.07 1.01 1.55
CA TYR A 84 15.55 1.74 0.37
C TYR A 84 15.37 3.23 0.60
N ILE A 85 16.37 4.00 0.18
CA ILE A 85 16.39 5.44 0.36
C ILE A 85 15.65 6.08 -0.80
N ILE A 86 14.63 6.87 -0.47
CA ILE A 86 14.00 7.81 -1.39
C ILE A 86 14.44 9.19 -0.92
N ASP A 87 15.01 9.98 -1.81
CA ASP A 87 15.44 11.35 -1.52
C ASP A 87 15.11 12.28 -2.69
N HIS A 88 14.93 13.55 -2.36
CA HIS A 88 14.68 14.60 -3.34
C HIS A 88 15.13 15.94 -2.82
N ASP A 89 15.93 16.64 -3.63
CA ASP A 89 16.35 18.01 -3.39
C ASP A 89 15.46 18.96 -4.18
N ILE A 90 14.86 19.91 -3.48
CA ILE A 90 14.05 20.97 -4.06
C ILE A 90 14.88 22.25 -4.05
N ASP A 91 15.34 22.65 -5.22
CA ASP A 91 16.20 23.81 -5.42
C ASP A 91 15.42 24.99 -5.99
N ILE A 92 15.51 26.14 -5.32
CA ILE A 92 14.80 27.35 -5.71
C ILE A 92 15.79 28.51 -5.78
N ASP A 93 15.80 29.21 -6.92
CA ASP A 93 16.65 30.38 -7.11
C ASP A 93 16.21 31.54 -6.20
N ARG A 94 17.17 32.15 -5.53
CA ARG A 94 16.96 33.30 -4.66
C ARG A 94 16.25 34.44 -5.37
N ALA A 95 16.58 34.70 -6.65
CA ALA A 95 15.97 35.78 -7.42
C ALA A 95 14.45 35.51 -7.64
N ILE A 96 14.01 34.25 -7.67
CA ILE A 96 12.60 33.91 -7.73
C ILE A 96 11.93 34.22 -6.41
N GLN A 97 12.56 33.89 -5.29
CA GLN A 97 12.04 34.19 -3.96
C GLN A 97 11.98 35.70 -3.70
N ASP A 98 13.00 36.43 -4.12
CA ASP A 98 13.05 37.89 -3.96
C ASP A 98 11.98 38.62 -4.81
N ARG A 99 11.61 38.07 -6.00
CA ARG A 99 10.60 38.64 -6.89
C ARG A 99 9.18 38.28 -6.55
N PHE A 100 8.92 37.00 -6.14
CA PHE A 100 7.60 36.45 -5.95
C PHE A 100 7.24 36.19 -4.49
N GLY A 101 8.18 36.42 -3.58
CA GLY A 101 8.00 36.20 -2.15
C GLY A 101 8.16 34.72 -1.72
N PRO A 102 8.09 34.46 -0.40
CA PRO A 102 8.29 33.12 0.18
C PRO A 102 7.18 32.11 -0.23
N GLU A 103 6.01 32.59 -0.68
CA GLU A 103 4.90 31.75 -1.10
C GLU A 103 5.26 30.84 -2.28
N ARG A 104 6.15 31.31 -3.15
CA ARG A 104 6.63 30.51 -4.29
C ARG A 104 7.42 29.30 -3.83
N ARG A 105 8.27 29.45 -2.81
CA ARG A 105 9.01 28.35 -2.21
C ARG A 105 8.07 27.32 -1.60
N ASN A 106 7.10 27.75 -0.83
CA ASN A 106 6.10 26.88 -0.24
C ASN A 106 5.31 26.08 -1.30
N TYR A 107 5.04 26.68 -2.45
CA TYR A 107 4.36 26.01 -3.55
C TYR A 107 5.23 24.91 -4.18
N GLU A 108 6.50 25.18 -4.48
CA GLU A 108 7.43 24.20 -5.02
C GLU A 108 7.67 23.03 -4.03
N GLU A 109 7.80 23.33 -2.74
CA GLU A 109 7.91 22.32 -1.69
C GLU A 109 6.69 21.40 -1.64
N ARG A 110 5.48 21.96 -1.77
CA ARG A 110 4.24 21.17 -1.86
C ARG A 110 4.23 20.26 -3.09
N MET A 111 4.64 20.74 -4.24
CA MET A 111 4.75 19.94 -5.45
C MET A 111 5.77 18.79 -5.28
N GLY A 112 6.90 19.06 -4.66
CA GLY A 112 7.92 18.06 -4.35
C GLY A 112 7.41 16.97 -3.42
N ILE A 113 6.72 17.35 -2.34
CA ILE A 113 6.10 16.40 -1.40
C ILE A 113 5.06 15.52 -2.10
N THR A 114 4.23 16.11 -2.96
CA THR A 114 3.23 15.38 -3.74
C THR A 114 3.89 14.37 -4.69
N ALA A 115 4.95 14.78 -5.39
CA ALA A 115 5.70 13.90 -6.29
C ALA A 115 6.36 12.73 -5.55
N PHE A 116 6.88 13.00 -4.35
CA PHE A 116 7.49 12.00 -3.48
C PHE A 116 6.47 10.96 -2.99
N ALA A 117 5.32 11.41 -2.51
CA ALA A 117 4.22 10.53 -2.11
C ALA A 117 3.75 9.63 -3.25
N ARG A 118 3.67 10.18 -4.47
CA ARG A 118 3.29 9.48 -5.68
C ARG A 118 4.29 8.39 -6.04
N LEU A 119 5.58 8.70 -6.02
CA LEU A 119 6.64 7.74 -6.29
C LEU A 119 6.56 6.54 -5.33
N TRP A 120 6.30 6.82 -4.06
CA TRP A 120 6.16 5.75 -3.07
C TRP A 120 4.95 4.86 -3.35
N ILE A 121 3.77 5.44 -3.65
CA ILE A 121 2.55 4.68 -3.97
C ILE A 121 2.72 3.85 -5.24
N ASP A 122 3.34 4.40 -6.28
CA ASP A 122 3.64 3.66 -7.51
C ASP A 122 4.57 2.48 -7.23
N THR A 123 5.60 2.69 -6.40
CA THR A 123 6.51 1.63 -5.98
C THR A 123 5.83 0.61 -5.08
N PHE A 124 4.96 1.06 -4.17
CA PHE A 124 4.17 0.17 -3.30
C PHE A 124 3.33 -0.83 -4.10
N VAL A 125 2.74 -0.40 -5.21
CA VAL A 125 1.90 -1.26 -6.05
C VAL A 125 2.72 -2.04 -7.07
N LYS A 126 3.57 -1.36 -7.85
CA LYS A 126 4.24 -1.90 -9.05
C LYS A 126 5.74 -2.10 -8.91
N GLY A 127 6.32 -1.81 -7.73
CA GLY A 127 7.75 -1.97 -7.50
C GLY A 127 8.23 -3.38 -7.86
N ASP A 128 9.33 -3.46 -8.59
CA ASP A 128 9.96 -4.73 -8.99
C ASP A 128 11.47 -4.59 -8.86
N GLN A 129 12.02 -5.26 -7.86
CA GLN A 129 13.46 -5.26 -7.59
C GLN A 129 14.27 -5.94 -8.71
N SER A 130 13.66 -6.84 -9.47
CA SER A 130 14.33 -7.49 -10.60
C SER A 130 14.56 -6.52 -11.76
N VAL A 131 13.74 -5.49 -11.91
CA VAL A 131 13.87 -4.43 -12.92
C VAL A 131 14.75 -3.29 -12.40
N ASN A 132 14.54 -2.88 -11.14
CA ASN A 132 15.32 -1.84 -10.50
C ASN A 132 15.75 -2.28 -9.08
N PRO A 133 17.02 -2.61 -8.86
CA PRO A 133 17.51 -3.12 -7.57
C PRO A 133 17.51 -2.07 -6.44
N ARG A 134 17.17 -0.80 -6.74
CA ARG A 134 17.13 0.31 -5.77
C ARG A 134 15.76 0.53 -5.16
N ILE A 135 14.77 -0.31 -5.49
CA ILE A 135 13.41 -0.22 -4.97
C ILE A 135 12.99 -1.54 -4.33
N PHE A 136 12.00 -1.49 -3.45
CA PHE A 136 11.42 -2.71 -2.86
C PHE A 136 10.38 -3.35 -3.79
N ASN A 137 10.13 -4.65 -3.60
CA ASN A 137 9.08 -5.36 -4.29
C ASN A 137 7.69 -4.88 -3.82
N GLY A 138 6.88 -4.43 -4.75
CA GLY A 138 5.51 -3.97 -4.51
C GLY A 138 4.50 -5.10 -4.41
N LEU A 139 3.23 -4.73 -4.21
CA LEU A 139 2.11 -5.68 -4.06
C LEU A 139 2.00 -6.67 -5.23
N GLN A 140 2.25 -6.20 -6.45
CA GLN A 140 2.14 -7.00 -7.66
C GLN A 140 3.09 -8.19 -7.66
N VAL A 141 4.37 -7.95 -7.38
CA VAL A 141 5.41 -8.98 -7.34
C VAL A 141 5.21 -9.91 -6.16
N ARG A 142 4.88 -9.37 -4.98
CA ARG A 142 4.66 -10.15 -3.76
C ARG A 142 3.48 -11.10 -3.87
N ALA A 143 2.35 -10.64 -4.40
CA ALA A 143 1.17 -11.50 -4.63
C ALA A 143 1.47 -12.65 -5.60
N GLN A 144 2.27 -12.40 -6.63
CA GLN A 144 2.70 -13.42 -7.58
C GLN A 144 3.68 -14.42 -6.94
N HIS A 145 4.64 -13.93 -6.15
CA HIS A 145 5.62 -14.78 -5.46
C HIS A 145 4.95 -15.79 -4.52
N PHE A 146 3.88 -15.40 -3.83
CA PHE A 146 3.14 -16.30 -2.95
C PHE A 146 2.09 -17.18 -3.66
N GLY A 147 1.97 -17.09 -4.98
CA GLY A 147 0.93 -17.80 -5.72
C GLY A 147 -0.49 -17.35 -5.33
N ARG A 148 -0.65 -16.08 -4.94
CA ARG A 148 -1.92 -15.48 -4.49
C ARG A 148 -2.56 -14.63 -5.58
N LEU A 149 -2.43 -15.09 -6.81
CA LEU A 149 -3.01 -14.50 -8.01
C LEU A 149 -4.32 -15.22 -8.35
N TYR A 150 -5.40 -14.46 -8.39
CA TYR A 150 -6.74 -14.91 -8.76
C TYR A 150 -7.16 -14.25 -10.07
N TYR A 151 -7.93 -14.94 -10.85
CA TYR A 151 -8.44 -14.42 -12.12
C TYR A 151 -9.95 -14.22 -12.01
N ASN A 152 -10.43 -13.00 -12.27
CA ASN A 152 -11.87 -12.75 -12.36
C ASN A 152 -12.48 -13.47 -13.56
N SER A 153 -11.70 -13.56 -14.66
CA SER A 153 -12.08 -14.30 -15.86
C SER A 153 -10.84 -14.86 -16.53
N THR A 154 -10.98 -16.02 -17.14
CA THR A 154 -9.98 -16.63 -18.03
C THR A 154 -10.29 -16.40 -19.50
N ALA A 155 -11.39 -15.67 -19.80
CA ALA A 155 -11.76 -15.31 -21.16
C ALA A 155 -10.82 -14.24 -21.73
N SER A 156 -10.67 -14.25 -23.05
CA SER A 156 -9.93 -13.23 -23.79
C SER A 156 -10.52 -11.83 -23.52
N GLY A 157 -9.65 -10.89 -23.13
CA GLY A 157 -10.05 -9.52 -22.82
C GLY A 157 -10.65 -9.32 -21.40
N GLY A 158 -10.73 -10.38 -20.59
CA GLY A 158 -11.30 -10.31 -19.24
C GLY A 158 -12.85 -10.25 -19.24
N ALA A 159 -13.43 -9.95 -18.08
CA ALA A 159 -14.88 -9.79 -17.91
C ALA A 159 -15.22 -8.73 -16.86
N ALA A 160 -16.49 -8.37 -16.74
CA ALA A 160 -17.00 -7.56 -15.63
C ALA A 160 -16.64 -8.19 -14.29
N LEU A 161 -16.39 -7.35 -13.27
CA LEU A 161 -16.06 -7.82 -11.93
C LEU A 161 -17.20 -8.65 -11.35
N SER A 162 -16.92 -9.93 -11.00
CA SER A 162 -17.85 -10.80 -10.28
C SER A 162 -17.59 -10.70 -8.77
N LEU A 163 -18.63 -10.42 -8.00
CA LEU A 163 -18.55 -10.41 -6.53
C LEU A 163 -18.26 -11.80 -5.97
N ALA A 164 -18.78 -12.86 -6.59
CA ALA A 164 -18.48 -14.24 -6.19
C ALA A 164 -16.99 -14.57 -6.29
N ASN A 165 -16.31 -14.10 -7.36
CA ASN A 165 -14.86 -14.27 -7.51
C ASN A 165 -14.09 -13.41 -6.50
N LEU A 166 -14.59 -12.22 -6.20
CA LEU A 166 -14.02 -11.36 -5.18
C LEU A 166 -14.12 -11.99 -3.79
N ASP A 167 -15.24 -12.60 -3.44
CA ASP A 167 -15.43 -13.34 -2.19
C ASP A 167 -14.48 -14.54 -2.09
N THR A 168 -14.27 -15.25 -3.20
CA THR A 168 -13.29 -16.33 -3.26
C THR A 168 -11.87 -15.84 -2.98
N MET A 169 -11.49 -14.69 -3.52
CA MET A 169 -10.20 -14.06 -3.23
C MET A 169 -10.10 -13.64 -1.75
N LEU A 170 -11.16 -13.03 -1.20
CA LEU A 170 -11.20 -12.57 0.19
C LEU A 170 -11.19 -13.70 1.21
N ASN A 171 -11.77 -14.85 0.87
CA ASN A 171 -11.72 -16.06 1.71
C ASN A 171 -10.28 -16.55 1.92
N ASN A 172 -9.40 -16.28 0.97
CA ASN A 172 -7.98 -16.60 1.05
C ASN A 172 -7.12 -15.51 1.70
N LEU A 173 -7.74 -14.42 2.11
CA LEU A 173 -7.07 -13.33 2.84
C LEU A 173 -7.21 -13.56 4.34
N SER A 174 -6.10 -13.62 5.07
CA SER A 174 -6.11 -13.80 6.52
C SER A 174 -6.72 -12.59 7.23
N GLY A 175 -7.57 -12.86 8.21
CA GLY A 175 -8.11 -11.85 9.13
C GLY A 175 -7.73 -12.08 10.58
N LYS A 176 -6.76 -12.95 10.87
CA LYS A 176 -6.39 -13.34 12.26
C LYS A 176 -5.75 -12.20 13.05
N SER A 177 -4.98 -11.35 12.38
CA SER A 177 -4.31 -10.21 12.98
C SER A 177 -4.32 -9.06 11.99
N GLY A 178 -4.65 -7.85 12.43
CA GLY A 178 -4.72 -6.67 11.57
C GLY A 178 -6.09 -6.43 10.90
N THR A 179 -6.17 -5.34 10.17
CA THR A 179 -7.38 -4.89 9.48
C THR A 179 -7.28 -5.17 8.00
N ARG A 180 -8.37 -5.69 7.42
CA ARG A 180 -8.46 -5.97 5.99
C ARG A 180 -8.84 -4.72 5.20
N TYR A 181 -8.20 -4.56 4.04
CA TYR A 181 -8.48 -3.50 3.08
C TYR A 181 -8.51 -4.06 1.66
N LEU A 182 -9.27 -3.41 0.79
CA LEU A 182 -9.28 -3.65 -0.64
C LEU A 182 -8.69 -2.44 -1.36
N PHE A 183 -7.62 -2.62 -2.10
CA PHE A 183 -7.05 -1.59 -2.93
C PHE A 183 -7.55 -1.76 -4.37
N VAL A 184 -8.30 -0.77 -4.85
CA VAL A 184 -9.01 -0.83 -6.14
C VAL A 184 -8.63 0.35 -7.03
N PRO A 185 -8.76 0.24 -8.37
CA PRO A 185 -8.52 1.35 -9.27
C PRO A 185 -9.46 2.52 -9.00
N PHE A 186 -8.93 3.74 -8.95
CA PHE A 186 -9.74 4.94 -8.77
C PHE A 186 -10.81 5.09 -9.87
N LEU A 187 -10.49 4.70 -11.10
CA LEU A 187 -11.43 4.73 -12.23
C LEU A 187 -12.64 3.83 -12.05
N SER A 188 -12.58 2.85 -11.14
CA SER A 188 -13.71 1.96 -10.83
C SER A 188 -14.70 2.54 -9.82
N LEU A 189 -14.41 3.69 -9.20
CA LEU A 189 -15.27 4.31 -8.20
C LEU A 189 -16.74 4.46 -8.65
N PRO A 190 -17.05 4.92 -9.87
CA PRO A 190 -18.44 5.00 -10.34
C PRO A 190 -19.14 3.64 -10.40
N LEU A 191 -18.40 2.55 -10.71
CA LEU A 191 -18.95 1.19 -10.76
C LEU A 191 -19.34 0.69 -9.36
N TRP A 192 -18.53 0.99 -8.34
CA TRP A 192 -18.84 0.65 -6.95
C TRP A 192 -20.04 1.45 -6.43
N ILE A 193 -20.14 2.73 -6.78
CA ILE A 193 -21.31 3.57 -6.43
C ILE A 193 -22.57 3.04 -7.15
N GLN A 194 -22.47 2.62 -8.40
CA GLN A 194 -23.56 2.01 -9.14
C GLN A 194 -23.98 0.68 -8.50
N ALA A 195 -23.03 -0.16 -8.11
CA ALA A 195 -23.29 -1.43 -7.44
C ALA A 195 -24.04 -1.20 -6.10
N ALA A 196 -23.66 -0.18 -5.31
CA ALA A 196 -24.33 0.17 -4.06
C ALA A 196 -25.80 0.59 -4.26
N ARG A 197 -26.15 1.11 -5.45
CA ARG A 197 -27.53 1.53 -5.80
C ARG A 197 -28.34 0.41 -6.45
N THR A 198 -27.68 -0.66 -6.92
CA THR A 198 -28.37 -1.77 -7.60
C THR A 198 -28.99 -2.68 -6.55
N GLN A 199 -30.29 -2.93 -6.65
CA GLN A 199 -31.05 -3.69 -5.64
C GLN A 199 -30.54 -5.09 -5.37
N SER A 200 -30.04 -5.78 -6.40
CA SER A 200 -29.45 -7.14 -6.26
C SER A 200 -28.10 -7.17 -5.56
N LEU A 201 -27.39 -6.03 -5.49
CA LEU A 201 -26.06 -5.90 -4.89
C LEU A 201 -26.08 -5.06 -3.59
N THR A 202 -27.24 -4.51 -3.23
CA THR A 202 -27.43 -3.73 -2.00
C THR A 202 -27.19 -4.61 -0.78
N GLY A 203 -26.33 -4.13 0.13
CA GLY A 203 -25.92 -4.87 1.34
C GLY A 203 -24.52 -5.45 1.26
N TYR A 204 -24.01 -5.77 0.08
CA TYR A 204 -22.60 -6.16 -0.11
C TYR A 204 -21.69 -4.94 -0.27
N VAL A 205 -22.10 -3.98 -1.09
CA VAL A 205 -21.42 -2.70 -1.25
C VAL A 205 -22.18 -1.65 -0.46
N MET A 206 -21.55 -1.09 0.55
CA MET A 206 -22.17 -0.11 1.42
C MET A 206 -21.39 1.20 1.37
N GLN A 207 -22.12 2.32 1.38
CA GLN A 207 -21.55 3.63 1.57
C GLN A 207 -21.72 4.02 3.04
N THR A 208 -20.60 4.14 3.74
CA THR A 208 -20.55 4.64 5.11
C THR A 208 -20.02 6.08 5.12
N TRP A 209 -20.33 6.82 6.18
CA TRP A 209 -19.81 8.18 6.36
C TRP A 209 -18.74 8.16 7.43
N ASP A 210 -17.66 8.88 7.19
CA ASP A 210 -16.63 9.09 8.21
C ASP A 210 -17.11 10.10 9.25
N GLU A 211 -16.43 10.18 10.39
CA GLU A 211 -16.70 11.17 11.45
C GLU A 211 -16.72 12.62 10.93
N ILE A 212 -16.03 12.88 9.82
CA ILE A 212 -15.95 14.19 9.15
C ILE A 212 -16.98 14.33 8.02
N GLY A 213 -17.86 13.32 7.82
CA GLY A 213 -18.87 13.36 6.77
C GLY A 213 -18.35 13.05 5.36
N ARG A 214 -17.20 12.40 5.21
CA ARG A 214 -16.69 11.93 3.91
C ARG A 214 -17.28 10.56 3.59
N PRO A 215 -17.79 10.33 2.36
CA PRO A 215 -18.31 9.03 1.99
C PRO A 215 -17.13 8.02 1.84
N LYS A 216 -17.21 6.92 2.59
CA LYS A 216 -16.31 5.77 2.46
C LYS A 216 -17.10 4.60 1.90
N LEU A 217 -16.59 3.98 0.84
CA LEU A 217 -17.16 2.77 0.30
C LEU A 217 -16.55 1.55 1.00
N THR A 218 -17.42 0.61 1.34
CA THR A 218 -17.02 -0.67 1.93
C THR A 218 -17.66 -1.82 1.17
N TYR A 219 -16.93 -2.93 1.05
CA TYR A 219 -17.44 -4.19 0.55
C TYR A 219 -17.34 -5.24 1.65
N ALA A 220 -18.45 -5.86 2.02
CA ALA A 220 -18.52 -6.82 3.12
C ALA A 220 -17.84 -6.32 4.43
N GLY A 221 -17.99 -5.03 4.74
CA GLY A 221 -17.34 -4.40 5.89
C GLY A 221 -15.85 -4.07 5.71
N ILE A 222 -15.27 -4.38 4.56
CA ILE A 222 -13.86 -4.08 4.22
C ILE A 222 -13.81 -2.73 3.49
N ARG A 223 -12.99 -1.80 3.98
CA ARG A 223 -12.83 -0.47 3.37
C ARG A 223 -12.10 -0.58 2.03
N LEU A 224 -12.59 0.16 1.03
CA LEU A 224 -11.95 0.34 -0.26
C LEU A 224 -10.93 1.49 -0.20
N LEU A 225 -9.74 1.26 -0.74
CA LEU A 225 -8.67 2.24 -0.88
C LEU A 225 -8.37 2.45 -2.37
N TYR A 226 -8.03 3.67 -2.75
CA TYR A 226 -7.87 4.06 -4.16
C TYR A 226 -6.46 4.54 -4.52
N GLY A 227 -5.60 4.75 -3.53
CA GLY A 227 -4.24 5.23 -3.71
C GLY A 227 -4.12 6.73 -3.65
N TYR A 228 -4.51 7.46 -4.66
CA TYR A 228 -4.54 8.91 -4.60
C TYR A 228 -5.84 9.53 -5.10
N PRO A 229 -6.14 10.77 -4.61
CA PRO A 229 -7.31 11.51 -5.05
C PRO A 229 -7.19 11.89 -6.53
N LYS A 230 -8.33 12.27 -7.06
CA LYS A 230 -8.50 12.69 -8.44
C LYS A 230 -8.01 14.13 -8.63
N ASP A 231 -6.75 14.32 -8.95
CA ASP A 231 -6.27 15.63 -9.40
C ASP A 231 -5.36 15.39 -10.60
N ASP A 232 -5.83 15.58 -11.80
CA ASP A 232 -5.13 15.57 -13.10
C ASP A 232 -4.01 14.53 -13.26
N GLN A 233 -4.02 13.53 -12.40
CA GLN A 233 -2.98 12.56 -12.21
C GLN A 233 -3.39 11.22 -12.82
N ILE A 234 -2.44 10.54 -13.40
CA ILE A 234 -2.62 9.18 -13.87
C ILE A 234 -2.73 8.26 -12.65
N PRO A 235 -3.86 7.57 -12.43
CA PRO A 235 -4.02 6.69 -11.28
C PRO A 235 -3.01 5.53 -11.33
N VAL A 236 -2.57 5.05 -10.15
CA VAL A 236 -1.62 3.93 -10.03
C VAL A 236 -2.12 2.69 -10.75
N LEU A 237 -3.39 2.34 -10.48
CA LEU A 237 -4.08 1.25 -11.14
C LEU A 237 -4.95 1.80 -12.26
N GLN A 238 -4.62 1.40 -13.48
CA GLN A 238 -5.34 1.72 -14.70
C GLN A 238 -5.95 0.46 -15.30
N PHE A 239 -6.87 0.62 -16.26
CA PHE A 239 -7.38 -0.48 -17.06
C PHE A 239 -6.49 -0.67 -18.30
N ASN A 240 -5.21 -0.99 -18.08
CA ASN A 240 -4.19 -1.20 -19.11
C ASN A 240 -3.37 -2.48 -18.87
N GLU A 241 -3.78 -3.31 -17.94
CA GLU A 241 -3.14 -4.61 -17.70
C GLU A 241 -3.63 -5.63 -18.74
N VAL A 242 -2.72 -6.52 -19.14
CA VAL A 242 -3.04 -7.60 -20.09
C VAL A 242 -3.91 -8.65 -19.38
N ALA A 243 -5.03 -9.01 -20.00
CA ALA A 243 -5.91 -10.07 -19.51
C ALA A 243 -5.21 -11.44 -19.55
N TYR A 244 -5.64 -12.37 -18.70
CA TYR A 244 -5.13 -13.74 -18.72
C TYR A 244 -5.30 -14.38 -20.10
N GLY A 245 -4.22 -14.94 -20.61
CA GLY A 245 -4.20 -15.72 -21.85
C GLY A 245 -4.25 -14.93 -23.16
N THR A 246 -4.36 -13.62 -23.16
CA THR A 246 -4.41 -12.82 -24.41
C THR A 246 -3.86 -11.42 -24.28
N GLY A 247 -3.40 -10.88 -25.41
CA GLY A 247 -2.72 -9.60 -25.51
C GLY A 247 -3.57 -8.34 -25.41
N SER A 248 -4.85 -8.39 -25.01
CA SER A 248 -5.66 -7.18 -24.83
C SER A 248 -5.37 -6.51 -23.48
N ALA A 249 -4.82 -5.32 -23.51
CA ALA A 249 -4.51 -4.50 -22.33
C ALA A 249 -5.70 -3.61 -21.95
N VAL A 250 -6.79 -4.20 -21.43
CA VAL A 250 -8.05 -3.53 -21.07
C VAL A 250 -8.55 -3.87 -19.67
N THR A 251 -7.72 -4.56 -18.89
CA THR A 251 -8.06 -5.04 -17.55
C THR A 251 -7.29 -4.32 -16.47
N SER A 252 -7.69 -4.52 -15.23
CA SER A 252 -7.02 -4.00 -14.05
C SER A 252 -6.91 -5.05 -12.95
N SER A 253 -6.22 -4.70 -11.86
CA SER A 253 -6.08 -5.53 -10.67
C SER A 253 -6.80 -4.95 -9.47
N ILE A 254 -7.22 -5.83 -8.56
CA ILE A 254 -7.67 -5.52 -7.20
C ILE A 254 -6.74 -6.25 -6.23
N TYR A 255 -6.30 -5.57 -5.18
CA TYR A 255 -5.48 -6.18 -4.14
C TYR A 255 -6.27 -6.25 -2.84
N GLY A 256 -6.37 -7.46 -2.27
CA GLY A 256 -6.80 -7.66 -0.90
C GLY A 256 -5.58 -7.67 -0.01
N MET A 257 -5.55 -6.83 1.03
CA MET A 257 -4.42 -6.76 1.96
C MET A 257 -4.90 -6.70 3.39
N THR A 258 -4.13 -7.33 4.28
CA THR A 258 -4.32 -7.25 5.73
C THR A 258 -3.14 -6.49 6.31
N LEU A 259 -3.41 -5.31 6.87
CA LEU A 259 -2.40 -4.44 7.46
C LEU A 259 -2.34 -4.66 8.97
N GLY A 260 -1.14 -4.79 9.52
CA GLY A 260 -0.93 -4.96 10.96
C GLY A 260 0.35 -5.70 11.32
N GLU A 261 0.52 -5.93 12.61
CA GLU A 261 1.64 -6.70 13.15
C GLU A 261 1.56 -8.17 12.71
N GLY A 262 2.68 -8.73 12.25
CA GLY A 262 2.74 -10.08 11.69
C GLY A 262 2.11 -10.22 10.30
N MET A 263 1.62 -9.14 9.71
CA MET A 263 0.99 -9.10 8.39
C MET A 263 1.79 -8.20 7.45
N LEU A 264 1.09 -7.47 6.57
CA LEU A 264 1.70 -6.48 5.70
C LEU A 264 1.89 -5.15 6.46
N ARG A 265 3.10 -4.61 6.47
CA ARG A 265 3.43 -3.32 7.06
C ARG A 265 4.62 -2.65 6.40
N GLY A 266 4.70 -1.34 6.55
CA GLY A 266 5.90 -0.57 6.20
C GLY A 266 6.98 -0.73 7.26
N ILE A 267 8.23 -0.64 6.84
CA ILE A 267 9.40 -0.55 7.72
C ILE A 267 10.19 0.70 7.37
N TYR A 268 10.79 1.34 8.36
CA TYR A 268 11.68 2.48 8.11
C TYR A 268 12.86 2.47 9.07
N VAL A 269 14.00 2.98 8.61
CA VAL A 269 15.17 3.28 9.45
C VAL A 269 15.19 4.75 9.79
N ARG A 270 15.05 5.60 8.76
CA ARG A 270 14.90 7.04 8.90
C ARG A 270 13.49 7.42 8.41
N ASN A 271 12.73 8.03 9.30
CA ASN A 271 11.39 8.49 8.94
C ASN A 271 11.45 9.68 7.98
N LEU A 272 10.34 9.95 7.30
CA LEU A 272 10.20 11.09 6.41
C LEU A 272 10.66 12.37 7.11
N THR A 273 11.76 12.95 6.62
CA THR A 273 12.41 14.10 7.25
C THR A 273 12.68 15.16 6.20
N PRO A 274 11.90 16.25 6.18
CA PRO A 274 12.27 17.46 5.44
C PRO A 274 13.33 18.22 6.23
N GLU A 275 14.35 18.69 5.53
CA GLU A 275 15.44 19.47 6.09
C GLU A 275 15.65 20.73 5.22
N ASP A 276 15.54 21.89 5.81
CA ASP A 276 15.92 23.14 5.15
C ASP A 276 17.43 23.32 5.25
N VAL A 277 18.12 23.05 4.15
CA VAL A 277 19.59 23.22 4.05
C VAL A 277 19.97 24.72 3.99
N GLY A 278 19.00 25.56 3.64
CA GLY A 278 19.22 26.99 3.47
C GLY A 278 19.88 27.37 2.15
N LEU A 279 20.62 28.45 2.15
CA LEU A 279 21.32 28.96 0.97
C LEU A 279 22.58 28.13 0.72
N LEU A 280 22.70 27.55 -0.46
CA LEU A 280 23.87 26.81 -0.88
C LEU A 280 25.12 27.66 -1.04
N GLU A 281 26.30 27.03 -1.19
CA GLU A 281 27.60 27.70 -1.39
C GLU A 281 27.64 28.62 -2.62
N ASP A 282 26.80 28.34 -3.63
CA ASP A 282 26.64 29.20 -4.82
C ASP A 282 26.00 30.55 -4.52
N ARG A 283 25.46 30.75 -3.30
CA ARG A 283 24.77 31.95 -2.79
C ARG A 283 23.56 32.38 -3.64
N LYS A 284 23.02 31.48 -4.45
CA LYS A 284 21.90 31.75 -5.36
C LYS A 284 20.73 30.83 -5.14
N THR A 285 20.98 29.61 -4.63
CA THR A 285 20.00 28.56 -4.56
C THR A 285 19.66 28.21 -3.11
N TYR A 286 18.38 28.27 -2.77
CA TYR A 286 17.86 27.69 -1.53
C TYR A 286 17.51 26.23 -1.77
N ARG A 287 17.92 25.34 -0.88
CA ARG A 287 17.64 23.90 -0.95
C ARG A 287 16.80 23.44 0.21
N THR A 288 15.75 22.68 -0.10
CA THR A 288 15.02 21.86 0.86
C THR A 288 15.24 20.39 0.48
N HIS A 289 15.81 19.61 1.39
CA HIS A 289 16.08 18.19 1.22
C HIS A 289 14.99 17.37 1.89
N ILE A 290 14.39 16.39 1.17
CA ILE A 290 13.41 15.47 1.71
C ILE A 290 13.96 14.06 1.54
N SER A 291 14.09 13.31 2.65
CA SER A 291 14.59 11.94 2.61
C SER A 291 13.74 10.99 3.45
N TRP A 292 13.63 9.76 2.98
CA TRP A 292 12.95 8.67 3.67
C TRP A 292 13.63 7.35 3.37
N ASP A 293 13.98 6.60 4.40
CA ASP A 293 14.54 5.26 4.27
C ASP A 293 13.47 4.24 4.64
N VAL A 294 12.81 3.66 3.64
CA VAL A 294 11.57 2.91 3.79
C VAL A 294 11.61 1.59 3.03
N GLY A 295 10.89 0.61 3.54
CA GLY A 295 10.69 -0.68 2.91
C GLY A 295 9.30 -1.25 3.21
N LEU A 296 9.05 -2.45 2.72
CA LEU A 296 7.79 -3.17 2.90
C LEU A 296 8.09 -4.57 3.40
N VAL A 297 7.34 -5.02 4.41
CA VAL A 297 7.45 -6.37 4.96
C VAL A 297 6.08 -7.05 4.91
N ASP A 298 6.08 -8.30 4.46
CA ASP A 298 4.96 -9.22 4.51
C ASP A 298 5.38 -10.50 5.24
N GLU A 299 5.05 -10.61 6.52
CA GLU A 299 5.44 -11.79 7.31
C GLU A 299 4.61 -13.01 6.97
N PHE A 300 3.29 -12.83 6.85
CA PHE A 300 2.38 -13.94 6.63
C PHE A 300 1.95 -14.03 5.18
N LYS A 301 2.16 -15.19 4.54
CA LYS A 301 1.85 -15.42 3.12
C LYS A 301 0.39 -15.19 2.71
N TYR A 302 -0.54 -15.16 3.66
CA TYR A 302 -1.97 -14.91 3.43
C TYR A 302 -2.38 -13.47 3.75
N CYS A 303 -1.44 -12.55 3.94
CA CYS A 303 -1.74 -11.14 4.19
C CYS A 303 -2.02 -10.34 2.91
N LEU A 304 -1.73 -10.92 1.74
CA LEU A 304 -1.87 -10.26 0.45
C LEU A 304 -2.47 -11.23 -0.57
N THR A 305 -3.42 -10.73 -1.35
CA THR A 305 -4.03 -11.42 -2.49
C THR A 305 -4.20 -10.44 -3.65
N ARG A 306 -4.17 -10.91 -4.88
CA ARG A 306 -4.40 -10.10 -6.09
C ARG A 306 -5.42 -10.77 -6.99
N MET A 307 -6.40 -10.02 -7.47
CA MET A 307 -7.30 -10.44 -8.53
C MET A 307 -7.07 -9.57 -9.77
N THR A 308 -6.99 -10.21 -10.93
CA THR A 308 -6.74 -9.55 -12.23
C THR A 308 -7.77 -9.99 -13.25
N SER A 309 -7.66 -9.51 -14.48
CA SER A 309 -8.52 -9.87 -15.63
C SER A 309 -9.97 -9.42 -15.47
N TRP A 310 -10.21 -8.28 -14.84
CA TRP A 310 -11.50 -7.64 -14.82
C TRP A 310 -11.48 -6.30 -15.56
N THR A 311 -12.59 -5.96 -16.22
CA THR A 311 -12.74 -4.80 -17.09
C THR A 311 -13.53 -3.70 -16.43
N ASN A 312 -13.47 -2.49 -16.99
CA ASN A 312 -14.26 -1.33 -16.54
C ASN A 312 -15.73 -1.45 -17.02
N ALA A 313 -16.39 -2.51 -16.56
CA ALA A 313 -17.80 -2.79 -16.86
C ALA A 313 -18.61 -2.89 -15.56
N PRO A 314 -19.95 -2.74 -15.59
CA PRO A 314 -20.79 -2.83 -14.39
C PRO A 314 -20.55 -4.13 -13.61
N ILE A 315 -20.46 -4.01 -12.28
CA ILE A 315 -20.20 -5.13 -11.37
C ILE A 315 -21.39 -6.10 -11.40
N VAL A 316 -21.08 -7.39 -11.43
CA VAL A 316 -22.08 -8.48 -11.42
C VAL A 316 -21.99 -9.29 -10.12
N ALA A 317 -23.11 -9.93 -9.75
CA ALA A 317 -23.21 -10.76 -8.55
C ALA A 317 -22.30 -12.00 -8.61
#